data_9ba488f91008e6791cea88f7239fbbcd
#
_entry.id   9ba488f91008e6791cea88f7239fbbcd
#
_cell.length_a   1.000
_cell.length_b   1.000
_cell.length_c   1.000
_cell.angle_alpha   90.00
_cell.angle_beta   90.00
_cell.angle_gamma   90.00
#
_symmetry.space_group_name_H-M   'P 1'
#
loop_
_entity.id
_entity.type
_entity.pdbx_description
1 polymer ?
#
loop_
_entity_poly.entity_id
_entity_poly.type
_entity_poly.pdbx_seq_one_letter_code
_entity_poly.pdbx_strand_id
1 'polypeptide(L)'
;MKKVLFYLSFIVLFTHCSEEKKKRFLPDSVGKINSLSIVIDNALWNGVVGDTLRNYFAQPVEDIPGEQEPIFSIQQLPHQVFKGATRYGRNVLVIDTDSKNKFDIRDTLFASPQKVAFLVGETTDDLISLIQKYAPQIIQAYKDNELKENQLRLKKSLNPTKEIEEKLNIKLTIPSFFSVVKQENNFFWLERKIKGGTSNLIIYEMPLNKICTDNSDCTEAIIHMRDSIGERYIPGREEGMYMITGQAFAPSIYKQKINNITTIESRGHWRVKNFILGGPFINYIFENPERNRCVVLEGFVSAPGTPKRDFLFELEAIIKTIEFL
;
A
#
# COMPACT_ATOMS: atom_id res chain seq x y z
N MET A 1 -64.84 -51.02 36.39
CA MET A 1 -63.71 -51.46 35.62
C MET A 1 -63.30 -50.33 34.65
N LYS A 2 -62.41 -49.44 35.01
CA LYS A 2 -61.96 -48.28 34.17
C LYS A 2 -60.62 -48.67 33.56
N LYS A 3 -60.57 -48.70 32.21
CA LYS A 3 -59.33 -48.89 31.44
C LYS A 3 -58.63 -47.56 31.33
N VAL A 4 -57.43 -47.46 31.87
CA VAL A 4 -56.51 -46.33 31.72
C VAL A 4 -55.66 -46.60 30.47
N LEU A 5 -55.81 -45.75 29.45
CA LEU A 5 -55.00 -45.77 28.23
C LEU A 5 -53.75 -44.93 28.45
N PHE A 6 -52.56 -45.55 28.39
CA PHE A 6 -51.26 -44.90 28.58
C PHE A 6 -50.78 -44.43 27.18
N TYR A 7 -50.82 -43.13 26.91
CA TYR A 7 -50.20 -42.54 25.70
C TYR A 7 -48.73 -42.31 25.94
N LEU A 8 -47.89 -43.13 25.31
CA LEU A 8 -46.43 -42.93 25.28
C LEU A 8 -46.11 -41.93 24.20
N SER A 9 -45.88 -40.68 24.60
CA SER A 9 -45.43 -39.60 23.68
C SER A 9 -43.96 -39.80 23.38
N PHE A 10 -43.59 -40.20 22.15
CA PHE A 10 -42.25 -40.37 21.66
C PHE A 10 -41.72 -38.99 21.20
N ILE A 11 -41.01 -38.29 22.07
CA ILE A 11 -40.31 -37.02 21.73
C ILE A 11 -39.04 -37.38 20.94
N VAL A 12 -39.10 -37.20 19.62
CA VAL A 12 -37.94 -37.25 18.72
C VAL A 12 -37.14 -35.96 18.89
N LEU A 13 -36.08 -36.02 19.66
CA LEU A 13 -35.07 -34.94 19.74
C LEU A 13 -34.29 -34.92 18.41
N PHE A 14 -34.66 -34.01 17.51
CA PHE A 14 -33.78 -33.66 16.40
C PHE A 14 -32.58 -32.89 16.94
N THR A 15 -31.49 -33.59 17.20
CA THR A 15 -30.18 -32.96 17.36
C THR A 15 -29.79 -32.36 16.02
N HIS A 16 -30.02 -31.07 15.90
CA HIS A 16 -29.50 -30.29 14.80
C HIS A 16 -27.99 -30.20 15.00
N CYS A 17 -27.25 -31.14 14.41
CA CYS A 17 -25.79 -31.01 14.26
C CYS A 17 -25.57 -29.85 13.28
N SER A 18 -25.34 -28.65 13.79
CA SER A 18 -24.74 -27.60 13.00
C SER A 18 -23.33 -28.09 12.66
N GLU A 19 -23.11 -28.49 11.40
CA GLU A 19 -21.76 -28.68 10.89
C GLU A 19 -21.05 -27.31 10.98
N GLU A 20 -20.33 -27.07 12.09
CA GLU A 20 -19.31 -26.06 12.11
C GLU A 20 -18.35 -26.38 10.98
N LYS A 21 -18.39 -25.58 9.90
CA LYS A 21 -17.41 -25.65 8.82
C LYS A 21 -16.06 -25.52 9.47
N LYS A 22 -15.33 -26.65 9.65
CA LYS A 22 -13.98 -26.66 10.17
C LYS A 22 -13.20 -25.61 9.41
N LYS A 23 -12.78 -24.53 10.09
CA LYS A 23 -11.94 -23.49 9.48
C LYS A 23 -10.72 -24.20 8.90
N ARG A 24 -10.62 -24.20 7.56
CA ARG A 24 -9.48 -24.78 6.87
C ARG A 24 -8.22 -24.04 7.35
N PHE A 25 -7.30 -24.76 7.96
CA PHE A 25 -6.00 -24.19 8.31
C PHE A 25 -5.27 -23.81 7.01
N LEU A 26 -4.91 -22.54 6.88
CA LEU A 26 -4.11 -22.03 5.78
C LEU A 26 -2.77 -21.57 6.36
N PRO A 27 -1.64 -21.95 5.73
CA PRO A 27 -0.34 -21.43 6.11
C PRO A 27 -0.27 -19.90 5.85
N ASP A 28 0.68 -19.26 6.52
CA ASP A 28 0.99 -17.85 6.24
C ASP A 28 1.48 -17.69 4.81
N SER A 29 1.07 -16.59 4.17
CA SER A 29 1.60 -16.24 2.87
C SER A 29 3.06 -15.80 2.95
N VAL A 30 3.82 -16.08 1.88
CA VAL A 30 5.24 -15.76 1.79
C VAL A 30 5.52 -14.73 0.71
N GLY A 31 6.69 -14.14 0.77
CA GLY A 31 7.22 -13.19 -0.21
C GLY A 31 7.54 -11.83 0.38
N LYS A 32 8.41 -11.11 -0.33
CA LYS A 32 8.69 -9.70 -0.05
C LYS A 32 7.45 -8.86 -0.35
N ILE A 33 7.39 -7.66 0.20
CA ILE A 33 6.37 -6.68 -0.17
C ILE A 33 6.47 -6.40 -1.69
N ASN A 34 5.33 -6.19 -2.33
CA ASN A 34 5.22 -5.95 -3.77
C ASN A 34 5.84 -7.06 -4.65
N SER A 35 5.86 -8.30 -4.17
CA SER A 35 6.20 -9.45 -5.02
C SER A 35 4.95 -10.05 -5.67
N LEU A 36 5.11 -10.51 -6.92
CA LEU A 36 4.06 -11.14 -7.72
C LEU A 36 4.58 -12.43 -8.36
N SER A 37 3.93 -13.55 -8.10
CA SER A 37 4.16 -14.79 -8.81
C SER A 37 3.22 -14.91 -10.00
N ILE A 38 3.76 -15.02 -11.23
CA ILE A 38 2.96 -15.25 -12.43
C ILE A 38 3.13 -16.71 -12.84
N VAL A 39 2.05 -17.46 -12.75
CA VAL A 39 1.98 -18.87 -13.16
C VAL A 39 1.55 -18.92 -14.61
N ILE A 40 2.45 -19.34 -15.50
CA ILE A 40 2.27 -19.29 -16.96
C ILE A 40 3.22 -20.24 -17.63
N ASP A 41 2.83 -20.83 -18.75
CA ASP A 41 3.71 -21.65 -19.57
C ASP A 41 4.85 -20.84 -20.20
N ASN A 42 6.02 -21.47 -20.34
CA ASN A 42 7.22 -20.81 -20.85
C ASN A 42 7.01 -20.23 -22.27
N ALA A 43 6.25 -20.92 -23.13
CA ALA A 43 5.98 -20.45 -24.49
C ALA A 43 5.20 -19.12 -24.48
N LEU A 44 4.15 -19.01 -23.65
CA LEU A 44 3.37 -17.77 -23.48
C LEU A 44 4.19 -16.66 -22.80
N TRP A 45 5.02 -17.03 -21.80
CA TRP A 45 5.88 -16.08 -21.10
C TRP A 45 6.94 -15.43 -22.00
N ASN A 46 7.52 -16.21 -22.92
CA ASN A 46 8.53 -15.72 -23.85
C ASN A 46 7.95 -15.04 -25.11
N GLY A 47 6.63 -15.01 -25.24
CA GLY A 47 5.91 -14.36 -26.32
C GLY A 47 5.22 -13.07 -25.93
N VAL A 48 4.36 -12.57 -26.82
CA VAL A 48 3.61 -11.29 -26.65
C VAL A 48 2.73 -11.24 -25.40
N VAL A 49 2.23 -12.38 -24.91
CA VAL A 49 1.48 -12.45 -23.64
C VAL A 49 2.38 -12.05 -22.48
N GLY A 50 3.59 -12.61 -22.41
CA GLY A 50 4.58 -12.27 -21.39
C GLY A 50 5.03 -10.81 -21.46
N ASP A 51 5.20 -10.26 -22.68
CA ASP A 51 5.49 -8.83 -22.86
C ASP A 51 4.35 -7.97 -22.35
N THR A 52 3.11 -8.32 -22.66
CA THR A 52 1.92 -7.62 -22.17
C THR A 52 1.85 -7.67 -20.66
N LEU A 53 2.09 -8.81 -20.03
CA LEU A 53 2.13 -8.94 -18.57
C LEU A 53 3.21 -8.05 -17.95
N ARG A 54 4.41 -8.00 -18.49
CA ARG A 54 5.50 -7.13 -18.03
C ARG A 54 5.12 -5.65 -18.16
N ASN A 55 4.50 -5.26 -19.26
CA ASN A 55 4.07 -3.88 -19.49
C ASN A 55 3.07 -3.37 -18.46
N TYR A 56 2.19 -4.25 -17.94
CA TYR A 56 1.23 -3.88 -16.91
C TYR A 56 1.74 -4.07 -15.48
N PHE A 57 2.33 -5.22 -15.18
CA PHE A 57 2.65 -5.61 -13.79
C PHE A 57 4.09 -5.28 -13.39
N ALA A 58 4.98 -4.99 -14.34
CA ALA A 58 6.32 -4.48 -14.07
C ALA A 58 6.54 -3.06 -14.63
N GLN A 59 5.45 -2.31 -14.91
CA GLN A 59 5.58 -0.90 -15.25
C GLN A 59 6.29 -0.14 -14.11
N PRO A 60 7.05 0.90 -14.42
CA PRO A 60 7.67 1.74 -13.40
C PRO A 60 6.64 2.30 -12.43
N VAL A 61 7.01 2.41 -11.15
CA VAL A 61 6.21 3.18 -10.19
C VAL A 61 6.25 4.63 -10.63
N GLU A 62 5.06 5.20 -10.84
CA GLU A 62 4.94 6.62 -11.09
C GLU A 62 5.51 7.39 -9.89
N ASP A 63 6.13 8.54 -10.14
CA ASP A 63 6.61 9.47 -9.12
C ASP A 63 7.84 9.02 -8.30
N ILE A 64 8.59 7.99 -8.72
CA ILE A 64 9.95 7.72 -8.24
C ILE A 64 10.96 8.17 -9.31
N PRO A 65 11.39 9.44 -9.30
CA PRO A 65 12.30 9.95 -10.31
C PRO A 65 13.68 9.29 -10.25
N GLY A 66 14.24 9.03 -11.43
CA GLY A 66 15.61 8.59 -11.60
C GLY A 66 15.85 7.08 -11.50
N GLU A 67 14.89 6.30 -11.02
CA GLU A 67 14.96 4.84 -10.99
C GLU A 67 13.65 4.24 -11.51
N GLN A 68 13.75 3.36 -12.51
CA GLN A 68 12.58 2.65 -13.05
C GLN A 68 12.27 1.41 -12.21
N GLU A 69 11.90 1.61 -10.94
CA GLU A 69 11.50 0.49 -10.09
C GLU A 69 10.10 0.00 -10.50
N PRO A 70 9.93 -1.31 -10.76
CA PRO A 70 8.64 -1.84 -11.17
C PRO A 70 7.63 -1.84 -10.02
N ILE A 71 6.34 -1.70 -10.33
CA ILE A 71 5.26 -1.76 -9.32
C ILE A 71 5.25 -3.09 -8.58
N PHE A 72 5.56 -4.21 -9.26
CA PHE A 72 5.77 -5.51 -8.64
C PHE A 72 7.09 -6.13 -9.10
N SER A 73 7.77 -6.81 -8.17
CA SER A 73 8.87 -7.73 -8.50
C SER A 73 8.28 -9.04 -8.95
N ILE A 74 8.35 -9.32 -10.26
CA ILE A 74 7.73 -10.50 -10.87
C ILE A 74 8.64 -11.71 -10.75
N GLN A 75 8.05 -12.86 -10.39
CA GLN A 75 8.64 -14.18 -10.52
C GLN A 75 7.74 -15.04 -11.42
N GLN A 76 8.25 -15.49 -12.57
CA GLN A 76 7.55 -16.44 -13.43
C GLN A 76 7.68 -17.86 -12.86
N LEU A 77 6.58 -18.62 -12.88
CA LEU A 77 6.48 -20.01 -12.45
C LEU A 77 5.77 -20.84 -13.53
N PRO A 78 6.38 -21.88 -14.11
CA PRO A 78 5.65 -22.84 -14.93
C PRO A 78 4.58 -23.58 -14.10
N HIS A 79 3.45 -23.97 -14.73
CA HIS A 79 2.36 -24.67 -14.04
C HIS A 79 2.82 -25.93 -13.30
N GLN A 80 3.80 -26.67 -13.82
CA GLN A 80 4.30 -27.90 -13.21
C GLN A 80 4.96 -27.69 -11.85
N VAL A 81 5.53 -26.52 -11.59
CA VAL A 81 6.17 -26.19 -10.30
C VAL A 81 5.23 -25.45 -9.33
N PHE A 82 4.05 -25.05 -9.77
CA PHE A 82 3.05 -24.39 -8.93
C PHE A 82 2.32 -25.41 -8.03
N LYS A 83 3.04 -25.94 -7.04
CA LYS A 83 2.57 -26.96 -6.09
C LYS A 83 3.25 -26.80 -4.73
N GLY A 84 2.61 -27.30 -3.66
CA GLY A 84 3.17 -27.20 -2.29
C GLY A 84 3.43 -25.74 -1.91
N ALA A 85 4.63 -25.46 -1.42
CA ALA A 85 5.02 -24.14 -0.91
C ALA A 85 5.07 -23.04 -1.98
N THR A 86 5.25 -23.36 -3.26
CA THR A 86 5.26 -22.36 -4.33
C THR A 86 3.88 -21.70 -4.54
N ARG A 87 2.80 -22.30 -3.99
CA ARG A 87 1.45 -21.72 -3.99
C ARG A 87 1.24 -20.67 -2.89
N TYR A 88 2.17 -20.51 -1.95
CA TYR A 88 1.98 -19.64 -0.79
C TYR A 88 2.36 -18.17 -1.04
N GLY A 89 2.76 -17.82 -2.26
CA GLY A 89 2.97 -16.43 -2.67
C GLY A 89 1.76 -15.57 -2.34
N ARG A 90 1.97 -14.37 -1.79
CA ARG A 90 0.86 -13.50 -1.34
C ARG A 90 0.02 -12.98 -2.49
N ASN A 91 0.63 -12.62 -3.62
CA ASN A 91 -0.05 -12.27 -4.85
C ASN A 91 0.35 -13.26 -5.96
N VAL A 92 -0.63 -13.88 -6.55
CA VAL A 92 -0.45 -14.89 -7.60
C VAL A 92 -1.37 -14.57 -8.78
N LEU A 93 -0.82 -14.52 -9.98
CA LEU A 93 -1.57 -14.41 -11.22
C LEU A 93 -1.39 -15.70 -12.02
N VAL A 94 -2.47 -16.40 -12.29
CA VAL A 94 -2.49 -17.62 -13.09
C VAL A 94 -3.00 -17.30 -14.49
N ILE A 95 -2.17 -17.58 -15.49
CA ILE A 95 -2.50 -17.43 -16.92
C ILE A 95 -2.60 -18.82 -17.51
N ASP A 96 -3.73 -19.13 -18.10
CA ASP A 96 -3.99 -20.45 -18.68
C ASP A 96 -4.80 -20.35 -19.98
N THR A 97 -4.86 -21.44 -20.74
CA THR A 97 -5.68 -21.57 -21.95
C THR A 97 -6.76 -22.62 -21.75
N ASP A 98 -8.01 -22.30 -22.12
CA ASP A 98 -9.16 -23.21 -22.05
C ASP A 98 -10.19 -22.78 -23.09
N SER A 99 -11.21 -23.58 -23.32
CA SER A 99 -12.29 -23.38 -24.29
C SER A 99 -13.20 -22.19 -24.02
N LYS A 100 -13.01 -21.44 -22.95
CA LYS A 100 -13.82 -20.26 -22.57
C LYS A 100 -12.98 -19.22 -21.85
N ASN A 101 -13.18 -17.96 -22.24
CA ASN A 101 -12.58 -16.82 -21.57
C ASN A 101 -13.12 -16.66 -20.15
N LYS A 102 -12.21 -16.56 -19.15
CA LYS A 102 -12.57 -16.41 -17.72
C LYS A 102 -11.68 -15.41 -17.04
N PHE A 103 -12.26 -14.67 -16.10
CA PHE A 103 -11.56 -13.85 -15.12
C PHE A 103 -12.14 -14.10 -13.74
N ASP A 104 -11.28 -14.28 -12.74
CA ASP A 104 -11.66 -14.47 -11.34
C ASP A 104 -10.55 -13.96 -10.42
N ILE A 105 -10.90 -13.46 -9.24
CA ILE A 105 -9.97 -13.14 -8.15
C ILE A 105 -10.47 -13.83 -6.88
N ARG A 106 -9.63 -14.66 -6.29
CA ARG A 106 -9.94 -15.40 -5.06
C ARG A 106 -9.04 -15.00 -3.91
N ASP A 107 -9.65 -14.94 -2.74
CA ASP A 107 -8.96 -14.64 -1.49
C ASP A 107 -8.57 -15.93 -0.78
N THR A 108 -7.38 -15.93 -0.15
CA THR A 108 -6.95 -16.99 0.78
C THR A 108 -7.14 -18.41 0.23
N LEU A 109 -6.75 -18.63 -1.02
CA LEU A 109 -6.94 -19.93 -1.68
C LEU A 109 -5.97 -21.00 -1.18
N PHE A 110 -4.70 -20.66 -1.02
CA PHE A 110 -3.62 -21.57 -0.61
C PHE A 110 -2.88 -21.11 0.65
N ALA A 111 -2.93 -19.82 0.98
CA ALA A 111 -2.27 -19.18 2.12
C ALA A 111 -3.09 -17.99 2.62
N SER A 112 -2.74 -17.41 3.76
CA SER A 112 -3.41 -16.22 4.31
C SER A 112 -2.39 -15.20 4.81
N PRO A 113 -2.55 -13.88 4.47
CA PRO A 113 -3.44 -13.34 3.46
C PRO A 113 -2.94 -13.66 2.03
N GLN A 114 -3.83 -13.86 1.09
CA GLN A 114 -3.45 -14.14 -0.30
C GLN A 114 -4.51 -13.63 -1.28
N LYS A 115 -4.08 -13.14 -2.44
CA LYS A 115 -4.91 -12.88 -3.61
C LYS A 115 -4.41 -13.71 -4.78
N VAL A 116 -5.29 -14.50 -5.38
CA VAL A 116 -5.01 -15.30 -6.57
C VAL A 116 -5.94 -14.86 -7.69
N ALA A 117 -5.40 -14.23 -8.73
CA ALA A 117 -6.15 -13.88 -9.93
C ALA A 117 -5.95 -14.96 -11.01
N PHE A 118 -6.99 -15.21 -11.79
CA PHE A 118 -7.02 -16.15 -12.90
C PHE A 118 -7.44 -15.40 -14.17
N LEU A 119 -6.65 -15.51 -15.22
CA LEU A 119 -6.98 -15.09 -16.57
C LEU A 119 -6.84 -16.32 -17.48
N VAL A 120 -7.94 -16.74 -18.05
CA VAL A 120 -8.00 -17.90 -18.95
C VAL A 120 -8.57 -17.44 -20.27
N GLY A 121 -7.88 -17.69 -21.37
CA GLY A 121 -8.30 -17.31 -22.72
C GLY A 121 -8.30 -18.50 -23.68
N GLU A 122 -9.12 -18.43 -24.71
CA GLU A 122 -9.14 -19.45 -25.76
C GLU A 122 -7.90 -19.36 -26.67
N THR A 123 -7.50 -18.12 -26.96
CA THR A 123 -6.38 -17.79 -27.85
C THR A 123 -5.40 -16.82 -27.18
N THR A 124 -4.24 -16.64 -27.78
CA THR A 124 -3.26 -15.62 -27.38
C THR A 124 -3.86 -14.21 -27.41
N ASP A 125 -4.66 -13.87 -28.41
CA ASP A 125 -5.31 -12.57 -28.53
C ASP A 125 -6.37 -12.35 -27.44
N ASP A 126 -7.09 -13.40 -27.07
CA ASP A 126 -8.01 -13.36 -25.93
C ASP A 126 -7.28 -13.09 -24.63
N LEU A 127 -6.16 -13.77 -24.37
CA LEU A 127 -5.33 -13.52 -23.19
C LEU A 127 -4.84 -12.08 -23.13
N ILE A 128 -4.35 -11.54 -24.24
CA ILE A 128 -3.91 -10.14 -24.32
C ILE A 128 -5.08 -9.20 -23.98
N SER A 129 -6.25 -9.43 -24.59
CA SER A 129 -7.45 -8.64 -24.35
C SER A 129 -7.91 -8.70 -22.89
N LEU A 130 -7.87 -9.87 -22.26
CA LEU A 130 -8.19 -10.06 -20.86
C LEU A 130 -7.18 -9.37 -19.94
N ILE A 131 -5.89 -9.45 -20.23
CA ILE A 131 -4.84 -8.74 -19.46
C ILE A 131 -5.10 -7.23 -19.53
N GLN A 132 -5.25 -6.68 -20.73
CA GLN A 132 -5.50 -5.24 -20.92
C GLN A 132 -6.74 -4.77 -20.16
N LYS A 133 -7.81 -5.55 -20.19
CA LYS A 133 -9.08 -5.22 -19.54
C LYS A 133 -9.00 -5.28 -18.01
N TYR A 134 -8.36 -6.30 -17.45
CA TYR A 134 -8.45 -6.61 -16.02
C TYR A 134 -7.18 -6.29 -15.23
N ALA A 135 -6.04 -5.95 -15.86
CA ALA A 135 -4.81 -5.62 -15.17
C ALA A 135 -4.99 -4.47 -14.14
N PRO A 136 -5.70 -3.37 -14.43
CA PRO A 136 -5.89 -2.31 -13.43
C PRO A 136 -6.62 -2.81 -12.17
N GLN A 137 -7.66 -3.64 -12.32
CA GLN A 137 -8.40 -4.22 -11.20
C GLN A 137 -7.54 -5.20 -10.39
N ILE A 138 -6.75 -6.03 -11.06
CA ILE A 138 -5.84 -7.00 -10.42
C ILE A 138 -4.74 -6.25 -9.65
N ILE A 139 -4.13 -5.24 -10.26
CA ILE A 139 -3.08 -4.41 -9.64
C ILE A 139 -3.63 -3.76 -8.37
N GLN A 140 -4.83 -3.17 -8.42
CA GLN A 140 -5.44 -2.56 -7.25
C GLN A 140 -5.69 -3.58 -6.14
N ALA A 141 -6.25 -4.75 -6.48
CA ALA A 141 -6.49 -5.82 -5.51
C ALA A 141 -5.19 -6.32 -4.83
N TYR A 142 -4.10 -6.42 -5.59
CA TYR A 142 -2.79 -6.78 -5.03
C TYR A 142 -2.19 -5.68 -4.18
N LYS A 143 -2.24 -4.43 -4.60
CA LYS A 143 -1.79 -3.27 -3.80
C LYS A 143 -2.53 -3.19 -2.46
N ASP A 144 -3.84 -3.37 -2.46
CA ASP A 144 -4.66 -3.37 -1.24
C ASP A 144 -4.27 -4.53 -0.31
N ASN A 145 -3.99 -5.70 -0.86
CA ASN A 145 -3.54 -6.86 -0.09
C ASN A 145 -2.16 -6.64 0.51
N GLU A 146 -1.22 -6.07 -0.24
CA GLU A 146 0.13 -5.71 0.23
C GLU A 146 0.08 -4.62 1.30
N LEU A 147 -0.79 -3.62 1.14
CA LEU A 147 -0.98 -2.56 2.12
C LEU A 147 -1.45 -3.13 3.48
N LYS A 148 -2.46 -4.00 3.46
CA LYS A 148 -2.96 -4.66 4.67
C LYS A 148 -1.89 -5.53 5.33
N GLU A 149 -1.17 -6.32 4.56
CA GLU A 149 -0.08 -7.15 5.06
C GLU A 149 1.03 -6.28 5.68
N ASN A 150 1.41 -5.19 5.02
CA ASN A 150 2.42 -4.28 5.55
C ASN A 150 1.95 -3.67 6.88
N GLN A 151 0.71 -3.20 6.96
CA GLN A 151 0.13 -2.69 8.21
C GLN A 151 0.10 -3.73 9.33
N LEU A 152 -0.16 -5.02 9.02
CA LEU A 152 -0.09 -6.10 10.00
C LEU A 152 1.34 -6.33 10.51
N ARG A 153 2.35 -6.23 9.62
CA ARG A 153 3.77 -6.34 10.02
C ARG A 153 4.21 -5.19 10.89
N LEU A 154 3.77 -3.96 10.59
CA LEU A 154 4.09 -2.76 11.35
C LEU A 154 3.56 -2.84 12.80
N LYS A 155 2.43 -3.50 13.03
CA LYS A 155 1.81 -3.67 14.35
C LYS A 155 2.59 -4.59 15.31
N LYS A 156 3.59 -5.32 14.85
CA LYS A 156 4.33 -6.30 15.68
C LYS A 156 5.15 -5.64 16.80
N SER A 157 5.61 -4.42 16.61
CA SER A 157 6.32 -3.64 17.63
C SER A 157 6.12 -2.14 17.35
N LEU A 158 5.51 -1.43 18.28
CA LEU A 158 5.08 -0.05 18.10
C LEU A 158 5.92 0.94 18.91
N ASN A 159 6.06 2.13 18.35
CA ASN A 159 6.58 3.30 19.04
C ASN A 159 5.45 3.93 19.88
N PRO A 160 5.73 4.44 21.08
CA PRO A 160 4.73 5.22 21.82
C PRO A 160 4.42 6.51 21.05
N THR A 161 3.14 6.73 20.74
CA THR A 161 2.63 7.88 19.97
C THR A 161 1.88 8.90 20.83
N LYS A 162 1.96 8.78 22.17
CA LYS A 162 1.19 9.58 23.13
C LYS A 162 1.30 11.08 22.89
N GLU A 163 2.51 11.60 22.63
CA GLU A 163 2.69 13.02 22.37
C GLU A 163 2.08 13.49 21.05
N ILE A 164 2.06 12.64 20.03
CA ILE A 164 1.38 12.91 18.76
C ILE A 164 -0.13 12.93 18.99
N GLU A 165 -0.66 11.98 19.75
CA GLU A 165 -2.07 11.89 20.11
C GLU A 165 -2.52 13.15 20.90
N GLU A 166 -1.77 13.53 21.91
CA GLU A 166 -2.08 14.70 22.77
C GLU A 166 -2.01 16.03 21.99
N LYS A 167 -1.01 16.20 21.12
CA LYS A 167 -0.80 17.48 20.41
C LYS A 167 -1.63 17.62 19.14
N LEU A 168 -1.73 16.54 18.35
CA LEU A 168 -2.36 16.58 17.03
C LEU A 168 -3.75 15.93 16.98
N ASN A 169 -4.18 15.30 18.09
CA ASN A 169 -5.46 14.58 18.20
C ASN A 169 -5.65 13.53 17.10
N ILE A 170 -4.58 12.80 16.80
CA ILE A 170 -4.56 11.71 15.84
C ILE A 170 -3.89 10.47 16.43
N LYS A 171 -4.28 9.32 15.96
CA LYS A 171 -3.61 8.05 16.23
C LYS A 171 -2.96 7.53 14.97
N LEU A 172 -1.74 6.97 15.11
CA LEU A 172 -0.98 6.38 14.03
C LEU A 172 -0.31 5.09 14.49
N THR A 173 -0.19 4.13 13.57
CA THR A 173 0.60 2.91 13.79
C THR A 173 2.04 3.17 13.36
N ILE A 174 2.89 3.62 14.27
CA ILE A 174 4.30 3.91 14.01
C ILE A 174 5.15 2.77 14.59
N PRO A 175 5.93 2.05 13.76
CA PRO A 175 6.78 0.97 14.25
C PRO A 175 7.93 1.48 15.13
N SER A 176 8.37 0.63 16.07
CA SER A 176 9.42 0.96 17.04
C SER A 176 10.81 1.23 16.45
N PHE A 177 11.03 0.86 15.19
CA PHE A 177 12.30 1.14 14.49
C PHE A 177 12.39 2.57 13.92
N PHE A 178 11.33 3.38 14.04
CA PHE A 178 11.41 4.83 13.84
C PHE A 178 11.80 5.52 15.14
N SER A 179 12.70 6.49 15.08
CA SER A 179 13.12 7.32 16.22
C SER A 179 12.74 8.77 15.97
N VAL A 180 12.31 9.49 17.00
CA VAL A 180 12.08 10.93 16.89
C VAL A 180 13.40 11.65 16.74
N VAL A 181 13.59 12.35 15.62
CA VAL A 181 14.77 13.17 15.30
C VAL A 181 14.58 14.60 15.75
N LYS A 182 13.37 15.13 15.54
CA LYS A 182 12.99 16.50 15.93
C LYS A 182 11.54 16.54 16.34
N GLN A 183 11.29 17.28 17.40
CA GLN A 183 9.95 17.60 17.86
C GLN A 183 9.96 19.06 18.29
N GLU A 184 9.11 19.86 17.69
CA GLU A 184 8.99 21.28 17.98
C GLU A 184 7.54 21.74 17.77
N ASN A 185 6.88 22.30 18.80
CA ASN A 185 5.46 22.64 18.73
C ASN A 185 4.58 21.45 18.26
N ASN A 186 3.88 21.62 17.14
CA ASN A 186 3.03 20.61 16.50
C ASN A 186 3.71 19.95 15.30
N PHE A 187 5.04 19.98 15.24
CA PHE A 187 5.85 19.34 14.22
C PHE A 187 6.61 18.17 14.81
N PHE A 188 6.55 17.00 14.14
CA PHE A 188 7.28 15.79 14.49
C PHE A 188 8.04 15.30 13.26
N TRP A 189 9.31 14.96 13.44
CA TRP A 189 10.12 14.27 12.45
C TRP A 189 10.65 12.98 13.04
N LEU A 190 10.27 11.86 12.42
CA LEU A 190 10.72 10.52 12.78
C LEU A 190 11.59 9.97 11.65
N GLU A 191 12.64 9.25 12.02
CA GLU A 191 13.59 8.67 11.09
C GLU A 191 13.81 7.19 11.39
N ARG A 192 13.93 6.40 10.33
CA ARG A 192 14.44 5.04 10.34
C ARG A 192 15.71 4.95 9.53
N LYS A 193 16.78 4.39 10.11
CA LYS A 193 17.99 4.04 9.37
C LYS A 193 17.74 2.83 8.49
N ILE A 194 18.08 2.95 7.22
CA ILE A 194 17.99 1.88 6.21
C ILE A 194 19.36 1.70 5.54
N LYS A 195 19.51 0.63 4.74
CA LYS A 195 20.74 0.43 3.98
C LYS A 195 20.95 1.60 3.02
N GLY A 196 22.07 2.28 3.15
CA GLY A 196 22.45 3.40 2.28
C GLY A 196 21.78 4.73 2.59
N GLY A 197 21.03 4.87 3.70
CA GLY A 197 20.40 6.14 4.04
C GLY A 197 19.31 6.07 5.09
N THR A 198 18.24 6.84 4.90
CA THR A 198 17.15 6.97 5.86
C THR A 198 15.79 6.98 5.16
N SER A 199 14.78 6.46 5.86
CA SER A 199 13.36 6.60 5.57
C SER A 199 12.76 7.50 6.65
N ASN A 200 12.01 8.52 6.25
CA ASN A 200 11.60 9.62 7.11
C ASN A 200 10.09 9.82 7.07
N LEU A 201 9.52 10.14 8.21
CA LEU A 201 8.11 10.52 8.37
C LEU A 201 8.05 11.85 9.11
N ILE A 202 7.41 12.86 8.50
CA ILE A 202 7.10 14.13 9.17
C ILE A 202 5.59 14.27 9.32
N ILE A 203 5.20 14.87 10.44
CA ILE A 203 3.79 15.04 10.84
C ILE A 203 3.63 16.45 11.40
N TYR A 204 2.65 17.19 10.90
CA TYR A 204 2.35 18.53 11.40
C TYR A 204 0.91 18.96 11.11
N GLU A 205 0.49 20.03 11.72
CA GLU A 205 -0.81 20.68 11.48
C GLU A 205 -0.67 22.01 10.74
N MET A 206 -1.71 22.36 9.98
CA MET A 206 -1.87 23.65 9.35
C MET A 206 -3.35 24.07 9.27
N PRO A 207 -3.67 25.37 9.10
CA PRO A 207 -5.05 25.81 8.90
C PRO A 207 -5.68 25.23 7.64
N LEU A 208 -6.97 24.84 7.71
CA LEU A 208 -7.72 24.20 6.63
C LEU A 208 -7.73 25.06 5.32
N ASN A 209 -7.80 26.37 5.41
CA ASN A 209 -8.06 27.28 4.29
C ASN A 209 -6.80 27.66 3.48
N LYS A 210 -5.64 27.00 3.72
CA LYS A 210 -4.37 27.46 3.12
C LYS A 210 -3.87 26.63 1.94
N ILE A 211 -4.55 25.52 1.59
CA ILE A 211 -3.97 24.59 0.60
C ILE A 211 -4.69 24.64 -0.74
N CYS A 212 -5.99 24.49 -0.77
CA CYS A 212 -6.76 24.45 -2.03
C CYS A 212 -8.16 24.99 -1.83
N THR A 213 -8.66 25.76 -2.79
CA THR A 213 -10.10 25.96 -3.00
C THR A 213 -10.62 24.90 -3.96
N ASP A 214 -11.90 24.57 -3.92
CA ASP A 214 -12.51 23.41 -4.61
C ASP A 214 -12.22 23.28 -6.11
N ASN A 215 -11.83 24.36 -6.79
CA ASN A 215 -11.58 24.40 -8.24
C ASN A 215 -10.18 24.87 -8.63
N SER A 216 -9.22 24.99 -7.69
CA SER A 216 -7.87 25.48 -8.00
C SER A 216 -6.88 24.33 -8.24
N ASP A 217 -5.88 24.60 -9.07
CA ASP A 217 -4.67 23.80 -9.11
C ASP A 217 -3.91 24.00 -7.79
N CYS A 218 -3.76 22.93 -7.04
CA CYS A 218 -3.12 22.93 -5.72
C CYS A 218 -1.59 22.82 -5.78
N THR A 219 -1.01 22.68 -6.96
CA THR A 219 0.40 22.35 -7.14
C THR A 219 1.31 23.39 -6.50
N GLU A 220 1.14 24.66 -6.82
CA GLU A 220 1.97 25.73 -6.24
C GLU A 220 1.79 25.87 -4.73
N ALA A 221 0.55 25.74 -4.24
CA ALA A 221 0.27 25.84 -2.82
C ALA A 221 0.93 24.68 -2.03
N ILE A 222 0.92 23.46 -2.57
CA ILE A 222 1.57 22.30 -1.97
C ILE A 222 3.09 22.46 -2.01
N ILE A 223 3.67 22.90 -3.12
CA ILE A 223 5.11 23.19 -3.23
C ILE A 223 5.52 24.22 -2.18
N HIS A 224 4.83 25.35 -2.13
CA HIS A 224 5.12 26.42 -1.18
C HIS A 224 5.00 25.97 0.27
N MET A 225 3.97 25.20 0.61
CA MET A 225 3.79 24.60 1.92
C MET A 225 4.99 23.72 2.28
N ARG A 226 5.36 22.77 1.41
CA ARG A 226 6.44 21.84 1.66
C ARG A 226 7.79 22.53 1.80
N ASP A 227 8.07 23.49 0.93
CA ASP A 227 9.33 24.24 0.94
C ASP A 227 9.46 25.10 2.20
N SER A 228 8.36 25.71 2.68
CA SER A 228 8.33 26.46 3.94
C SER A 228 8.57 25.55 5.17
N ILE A 229 8.04 24.34 5.16
CA ILE A 229 8.29 23.34 6.22
C ILE A 229 9.74 22.84 6.15
N GLY A 230 10.26 22.58 4.96
CA GLY A 230 11.65 22.18 4.74
C GLY A 230 12.64 23.23 5.24
N GLU A 231 12.43 24.52 4.89
CA GLU A 231 13.26 25.64 5.34
C GLU A 231 13.27 25.78 6.87
N ARG A 232 12.11 25.63 7.48
CA ARG A 232 11.98 25.81 8.94
C ARG A 232 12.48 24.63 9.76
N TYR A 233 12.24 23.39 9.31
CA TYR A 233 12.40 22.21 10.17
C TYR A 233 13.40 21.18 9.68
N ILE A 234 13.75 21.17 8.38
CA ILE A 234 14.60 20.14 7.78
C ILE A 234 15.84 20.78 7.13
N PRO A 235 16.80 21.24 7.97
CA PRO A 235 18.01 21.90 7.49
C PRO A 235 18.95 20.89 6.80
N GLY A 236 19.74 21.38 5.87
CA GLY A 236 20.89 20.68 5.33
C GLY A 236 22.13 20.79 6.22
N ARG A 237 23.29 20.47 5.66
CA ARG A 237 24.57 20.46 6.41
C ARG A 237 25.15 21.85 6.64
N GLU A 238 24.89 22.77 5.75
CA GLU A 238 25.44 24.13 5.77
C GLU A 238 24.29 25.16 5.84
N GLU A 239 24.61 26.37 6.26
CA GLU A 239 23.67 27.47 6.32
C GLU A 239 23.05 27.76 4.94
N GLY A 240 21.73 27.98 4.91
CA GLY A 240 20.97 28.17 3.67
C GLY A 240 20.63 26.89 2.90
N MET A 241 21.09 25.71 3.36
CA MET A 241 20.67 24.43 2.84
C MET A 241 19.46 23.90 3.63
N TYR A 242 18.43 23.46 2.92
CA TYR A 242 17.23 22.86 3.51
C TYR A 242 16.46 22.04 2.47
N MET A 243 15.51 21.22 2.90
CA MET A 243 14.68 20.42 2.01
C MET A 243 13.73 21.30 1.22
N ILE A 244 13.66 21.09 -0.09
CA ILE A 244 12.71 21.73 -1.02
C ILE A 244 12.10 20.69 -1.96
N THR A 245 11.00 21.05 -2.61
CA THR A 245 10.44 20.26 -3.71
C THR A 245 11.35 20.32 -4.93
N GLY A 246 11.54 19.18 -5.59
CA GLY A 246 12.31 19.10 -6.84
C GLY A 246 11.64 19.88 -7.95
N GLN A 247 12.43 20.67 -8.70
CA GLN A 247 11.91 21.57 -9.73
C GLN A 247 11.84 20.95 -11.13
N ALA A 248 12.40 19.73 -11.30
CA ALA A 248 12.46 19.09 -12.62
C ALA A 248 11.08 18.64 -13.12
N PHE A 249 10.21 18.23 -12.19
CA PHE A 249 8.83 17.80 -12.47
C PHE A 249 7.91 18.29 -11.36
N ALA A 250 6.73 18.76 -11.75
CA ALA A 250 5.68 19.09 -10.78
C ALA A 250 5.22 17.81 -10.05
N PRO A 251 4.87 17.87 -8.76
CA PRO A 251 4.27 16.75 -8.06
C PRO A 251 2.94 16.32 -8.69
N SER A 252 2.72 15.01 -8.77
CA SER A 252 1.39 14.47 -9.10
C SER A 252 0.46 14.65 -7.91
N ILE A 253 -0.80 15.07 -8.16
CA ILE A 253 -1.77 15.37 -7.10
C ILE A 253 -3.05 14.57 -7.32
N TYR A 254 -3.52 13.92 -6.25
CA TYR A 254 -4.72 13.09 -6.24
C TYR A 254 -5.65 13.53 -5.11
N LYS A 255 -6.94 13.72 -5.42
CA LYS A 255 -7.98 13.96 -4.41
C LYS A 255 -8.73 12.67 -4.17
N GLN A 256 -8.79 12.23 -2.91
CA GLN A 256 -9.41 10.95 -2.55
C GLN A 256 -9.97 10.99 -1.12
N LYS A 257 -10.60 9.89 -0.70
CA LYS A 257 -10.97 9.65 0.70
C LYS A 257 -10.17 8.47 1.24
N ILE A 258 -9.54 8.67 2.40
CA ILE A 258 -8.85 7.63 3.15
C ILE A 258 -9.52 7.55 4.51
N ASN A 259 -10.00 6.37 4.91
CA ASN A 259 -10.76 6.16 6.16
C ASN A 259 -11.93 7.16 6.31
N ASN A 260 -12.64 7.45 5.20
CA ASN A 260 -13.69 8.47 5.08
C ASN A 260 -13.26 9.94 5.29
N ILE A 261 -11.96 10.21 5.43
CA ILE A 261 -11.40 11.56 5.56
C ILE A 261 -11.07 12.09 4.17
N THR A 262 -11.53 13.30 3.84
CA THR A 262 -11.11 14.01 2.62
C THR A 262 -9.61 14.23 2.66
N THR A 263 -8.92 13.80 1.62
CA THR A 263 -7.47 13.73 1.60
C THR A 263 -6.94 14.19 0.25
N ILE A 264 -5.92 15.04 0.28
CA ILE A 264 -5.11 15.37 -0.88
C ILE A 264 -3.80 14.60 -0.76
N GLU A 265 -3.51 13.76 -1.75
CA GLU A 265 -2.23 13.05 -1.87
C GLU A 265 -1.38 13.77 -2.90
N SER A 266 -0.10 13.98 -2.61
CA SER A 266 0.87 14.41 -3.61
C SER A 266 2.12 13.53 -3.57
N ARG A 267 2.67 13.24 -4.75
CA ARG A 267 3.88 12.45 -4.94
C ARG A 267 4.85 13.20 -5.83
N GLY A 268 6.11 13.10 -5.54
CA GLY A 268 7.13 13.77 -6.34
C GLY A 268 8.53 13.58 -5.78
N HIS A 269 9.40 14.51 -6.12
CA HIS A 269 10.79 14.48 -5.75
C HIS A 269 11.14 15.65 -4.82
N TRP A 270 11.89 15.36 -3.76
CA TRP A 270 12.49 16.36 -2.89
C TRP A 270 13.99 16.47 -3.18
N ARG A 271 14.58 17.61 -2.90
CA ARG A 271 16.03 17.82 -2.92
C ARG A 271 16.47 18.77 -1.80
N VAL A 272 17.75 18.76 -1.50
CA VAL A 272 18.36 19.80 -0.67
C VAL A 272 18.69 21.00 -1.55
N LYS A 273 18.27 22.19 -1.14
CA LYS A 273 18.63 23.46 -1.81
C LYS A 273 20.16 23.59 -1.83
N ASN A 274 20.71 23.92 -3.00
CA ASN A 274 22.14 24.09 -3.25
C ASN A 274 23.01 22.85 -2.98
N PHE A 275 22.41 21.64 -2.98
CA PHE A 275 23.18 20.41 -2.80
C PHE A 275 22.61 19.26 -3.66
N ILE A 276 23.49 18.30 -4.01
CA ILE A 276 23.16 17.16 -4.90
C ILE A 276 22.57 15.98 -4.12
N LEU A 277 21.64 16.21 -3.22
CA LEU A 277 20.93 15.19 -2.47
C LEU A 277 19.44 15.34 -2.66
N GLY A 278 18.76 14.25 -2.93
CA GLY A 278 17.33 14.21 -3.13
C GLY A 278 16.78 12.79 -3.14
N GLY A 279 15.51 12.67 -3.33
CA GLY A 279 14.79 11.41 -3.39
C GLY A 279 13.28 11.59 -3.55
N PRO A 280 12.51 10.50 -3.59
CA PRO A 280 11.07 10.58 -3.70
C PRO A 280 10.42 10.93 -2.37
N PHE A 281 9.22 11.55 -2.45
CA PHE A 281 8.32 11.77 -1.33
C PHE A 281 6.89 11.36 -1.68
N ILE A 282 6.13 11.07 -0.63
CA ILE A 282 4.67 10.97 -0.63
C ILE A 282 4.15 11.90 0.47
N ASN A 283 3.17 12.74 0.15
CA ASN A 283 2.59 13.69 1.09
C ASN A 283 1.08 13.52 1.10
N TYR A 284 0.49 13.49 2.29
CA TYR A 284 -0.94 13.35 2.50
C TYR A 284 -1.45 14.46 3.41
N ILE A 285 -2.46 15.18 2.95
CA ILE A 285 -3.11 16.26 3.66
C ILE A 285 -4.51 15.80 4.02
N PHE A 286 -4.73 15.52 5.30
CA PHE A 286 -6.01 15.05 5.83
C PHE A 286 -6.80 16.22 6.40
N GLU A 287 -7.98 16.47 5.86
CA GLU A 287 -8.84 17.54 6.34
C GLU A 287 -9.50 17.15 7.67
N ASN A 288 -9.46 18.07 8.63
CA ASN A 288 -10.21 17.99 9.90
C ASN A 288 -11.10 19.23 10.03
N PRO A 289 -12.31 19.24 9.43
CA PRO A 289 -13.21 20.38 9.47
C PRO A 289 -13.68 20.74 10.88
N GLU A 290 -13.82 19.75 11.77
CA GLU A 290 -14.27 19.97 13.16
C GLU A 290 -13.29 20.84 13.95
N ARG A 291 -12.01 20.77 13.62
CA ARG A 291 -10.95 21.59 14.24
C ARG A 291 -10.48 22.74 13.35
N ASN A 292 -11.10 22.92 12.18
CA ASN A 292 -10.69 23.90 11.17
C ASN A 292 -9.19 23.81 10.82
N ARG A 293 -8.67 22.58 10.68
CA ARG A 293 -7.26 22.29 10.43
C ARG A 293 -7.09 21.14 9.44
N CYS A 294 -5.90 21.05 8.87
CA CYS A 294 -5.42 19.86 8.18
C CYS A 294 -4.27 19.25 8.97
N VAL A 295 -4.21 17.91 8.98
CA VAL A 295 -3.03 17.18 9.43
C VAL A 295 -2.28 16.72 8.20
N VAL A 296 -1.00 17.04 8.14
CA VAL A 296 -0.11 16.68 7.04
C VAL A 296 0.84 15.59 7.50
N LEU A 297 0.86 14.49 6.76
CA LEU A 297 1.82 13.41 6.92
C LEU A 297 2.62 13.26 5.63
N GLU A 298 3.94 13.40 5.74
CA GLU A 298 4.82 13.23 4.59
C GLU A 298 5.87 12.16 4.88
N GLY A 299 5.98 11.20 3.96
CA GLY A 299 7.05 10.23 3.93
C GLY A 299 8.06 10.58 2.84
N PHE A 300 9.35 10.54 3.15
CA PHE A 300 10.41 10.72 2.16
C PHE A 300 11.61 9.80 2.42
N VAL A 301 12.31 9.44 1.34
CA VAL A 301 13.45 8.52 1.41
C VAL A 301 14.72 9.19 0.92
N SER A 302 15.78 9.10 1.73
CA SER A 302 17.13 9.56 1.40
C SER A 302 18.06 8.35 1.38
N ALA A 303 18.22 7.71 0.22
CA ALA A 303 19.04 6.49 0.08
C ALA A 303 19.64 6.38 -1.34
N PRO A 304 20.72 7.13 -1.64
CA PRO A 304 21.38 7.05 -2.93
C PRO A 304 21.79 5.60 -3.28
N GLY A 305 21.54 5.18 -4.52
CA GLY A 305 21.89 3.83 -5.01
C GLY A 305 21.13 2.66 -4.36
N THR A 306 20.06 2.92 -3.61
CA THR A 306 19.21 1.89 -3.00
C THR A 306 17.80 2.01 -3.55
N PRO A 307 17.12 0.90 -3.94
CA PRO A 307 15.71 0.91 -4.34
C PRO A 307 14.82 1.50 -3.24
N LYS A 308 13.87 2.35 -3.61
CA LYS A 308 13.08 3.18 -2.68
C LYS A 308 11.60 2.81 -2.63
N ARG A 309 11.09 2.07 -3.64
CA ARG A 309 9.68 1.67 -3.75
C ARG A 309 9.12 1.07 -2.45
N ASP A 310 9.81 0.07 -1.91
CA ASP A 310 9.28 -0.66 -0.75
C ASP A 310 9.34 0.19 0.54
N PHE A 311 10.29 1.13 0.64
CA PHE A 311 10.34 2.09 1.75
C PHE A 311 9.23 3.14 1.65
N LEU A 312 8.96 3.67 0.45
CA LEU A 312 7.81 4.56 0.25
C LEU A 312 6.49 3.85 0.54
N PHE A 313 6.37 2.59 0.10
CA PHE A 313 5.18 1.79 0.36
C PHE A 313 4.99 1.51 1.86
N GLU A 314 6.08 1.34 2.62
CA GLU A 314 6.02 1.23 4.08
C GLU A 314 5.54 2.54 4.72
N LEU A 315 6.07 3.69 4.28
CA LEU A 315 5.62 5.01 4.74
C LEU A 315 4.15 5.25 4.42
N GLU A 316 3.71 4.90 3.21
CA GLU A 316 2.30 4.94 2.81
C GLU A 316 1.43 4.06 3.72
N ALA A 317 1.90 2.87 4.06
CA ALA A 317 1.18 1.96 4.96
C ALA A 317 1.02 2.55 6.36
N ILE A 318 2.04 3.24 6.89
CA ILE A 318 1.99 3.97 8.17
C ILE A 318 0.99 5.12 8.07
N ILE A 319 1.11 5.98 7.07
CA ILE A 319 0.28 7.17 6.86
C ILE A 319 -1.20 6.79 6.78
N LYS A 320 -1.52 5.73 6.05
CA LYS A 320 -2.91 5.25 5.88
C LYS A 320 -3.51 4.59 7.13
N THR A 321 -2.77 4.52 8.24
CA THR A 321 -3.33 4.10 9.54
C THR A 321 -3.91 5.26 10.36
N ILE A 322 -3.91 6.48 9.84
CA ILE A 322 -4.40 7.65 10.57
C ILE A 322 -5.86 7.49 11.00
N GLU A 323 -6.12 7.84 12.26
CA GLU A 323 -7.44 7.97 12.86
C GLU A 323 -7.48 9.31 13.59
N PHE A 324 -8.53 10.11 13.43
CA PHE A 324 -8.81 11.27 14.28
C PHE A 324 -9.44 10.82 15.59
N LEU A 325 -9.00 11.40 16.73
CA LEU A 325 -9.47 11.09 18.09
C LEU A 325 -10.58 12.02 18.53
#